data_2d704e1d7438d38091c552258239034c
#
_entry.id   2d704e1d7438d38091c552258239034c
#
_cell.length_a   1.000
_cell.length_b   1.000
_cell.length_c   1.000
_cell.angle_alpha   90.00
_cell.angle_beta   90.00
_cell.angle_gamma   90.00
#
_symmetry.space_group_name_H-M   'P 1'
#
loop_
_entity.id
_entity.type
_entity.pdbx_description
1 polymer ?
#
loop_
_entity_poly.entity_id
_entity_poly.type
_entity_poly.pdbx_seq_one_letter_code
_entity_poly.pdbx_strand_id
1 'polypeptide(L)'
;MILDIDELKIFQGDRIGLVGENGSGKSTLIKILIGEEERDSGEVTICNSYSYISQGVDFVEECDFDYEWNSTSIKAPNLFDKYLSGGEKVKFKIVNSLKKKSKLIIGDEITSNLDRSAIDSLEKLLLEYDGGLLLVSHDREFLDNVCNIIIELKDGKVKKYNGNYSKYLEVKELENLSEEREYIKYINEKEHLERAIIRKEEIKNSIKRTPKRMGNSEARLHKMGGQKGKKKLDGNVKALKSRIEHLEIKEKPKKVKNIKIKVQDGLEIYSKIVAEGKNICIKRGNKTLIKDSNFVINKGDKVALIGDNGSGKTSLIKEIINNVDNIKVNQRVKIGYFDQEQKILNDNLTILENIKYNSRFEESFIRICLSGFGFKRDDVYKNVGILSGGEKVKVSLCKVLLDDNNLLILDEPTNYLDINSITALEEALSGTDKEFIIISHDRKLISYICNKIFEIKNCKLITFRGNYYDYSQDHKKVRNNKEDEKMLLRTKLSEVLSRLSIEKNDIIKEKLEKEYNKILEKLNNI
;
A
#
# COMPACT_ATOMS: atom_id res chain seq x y z
N MET A 1 -12.70 12.60 20.07
CA MET A 1 -11.26 12.63 20.35
C MET A 1 -10.56 11.90 19.23
N ILE A 2 -9.65 12.56 18.50
CA ILE A 2 -8.95 11.99 17.33
C ILE A 2 -7.67 11.27 17.78
N LEU A 3 -6.95 11.86 18.72
CA LEU A 3 -5.68 11.36 19.26
C LEU A 3 -5.73 11.34 20.79
N ASP A 4 -5.20 10.27 21.38
CA ASP A 4 -5.04 10.06 22.83
C ASP A 4 -3.70 9.35 23.05
N ILE A 5 -2.64 10.13 23.07
CA ILE A 5 -1.25 9.65 23.07
C ILE A 5 -0.62 9.97 24.42
N ASP A 6 -0.29 8.93 25.18
CA ASP A 6 0.37 9.09 26.48
C ASP A 6 1.78 9.66 26.34
N GLU A 7 2.58 9.12 25.44
CA GLU A 7 3.95 9.56 25.20
C GLU A 7 4.43 9.18 23.80
N LEU A 8 5.12 10.11 23.12
CA LEU A 8 5.83 9.88 21.87
C LEU A 8 7.20 10.56 21.93
N LYS A 9 8.28 9.78 21.83
CA LYS A 9 9.65 10.29 21.84
C LYS A 9 10.38 9.89 20.57
N ILE A 10 11.06 10.86 19.97
CA ILE A 10 11.90 10.70 18.77
C ILE A 10 13.32 11.14 19.14
N PHE A 11 14.30 10.26 18.97
CA PHE A 11 15.69 10.54 19.24
C PHE A 11 16.48 10.75 17.95
N GLN A 12 17.64 11.37 18.07
CA GLN A 12 18.56 11.48 16.95
C GLN A 12 18.99 10.08 16.48
N GLY A 13 18.96 9.85 15.16
CA GLY A 13 19.22 8.55 14.56
C GLY A 13 18.03 7.59 14.52
N ASP A 14 16.89 7.93 15.16
CA ASP A 14 15.66 7.16 14.99
C ASP A 14 15.12 7.37 13.56
N ARG A 15 14.79 6.28 12.90
CA ARG A 15 14.14 6.25 11.59
C ARG A 15 12.76 5.63 11.74
N ILE A 16 11.78 6.49 11.97
CA ILE A 16 10.43 6.10 12.37
C ILE A 16 9.51 6.11 11.16
N GLY A 17 8.86 4.96 10.89
CA GLY A 17 7.72 4.86 9.98
C GLY A 17 6.41 4.96 10.76
N LEU A 18 5.58 5.96 10.48
CA LEU A 18 4.26 6.13 11.06
C LEU A 18 3.22 5.49 10.15
N VAL A 19 2.58 4.41 10.61
CA VAL A 19 1.59 3.64 9.87
C VAL A 19 0.23 3.66 10.57
N GLY A 20 -0.85 3.47 9.81
CA GLY A 20 -2.22 3.44 10.33
C GLY A 20 -3.24 3.57 9.22
N GLU A 21 -4.51 3.25 9.50
CA GLU A 21 -5.61 3.38 8.53
C GLU A 21 -5.79 4.85 8.07
N ASN A 22 -6.42 5.05 6.90
CA ASN A 22 -6.77 6.41 6.47
C ASN A 22 -7.78 7.00 7.47
N GLY A 23 -7.57 8.27 7.83
CA GLY A 23 -8.39 8.92 8.85
C GLY A 23 -8.02 8.56 10.31
N SER A 24 -6.96 7.77 10.56
CA SER A 24 -6.50 7.45 11.92
C SER A 24 -5.90 8.65 12.68
N GLY A 25 -5.62 9.76 11.99
CA GLY A 25 -5.04 10.97 12.58
C GLY A 25 -3.54 11.17 12.34
N LYS A 26 -2.91 10.45 11.37
CA LYS A 26 -1.47 10.59 11.07
C LYS A 26 -1.09 12.03 10.71
N SER A 27 -1.79 12.64 9.76
CA SER A 27 -1.53 14.03 9.35
C SER A 27 -1.89 15.03 10.44
N THR A 28 -2.93 14.77 11.24
CA THR A 28 -3.27 15.57 12.41
C THR A 28 -2.14 15.53 13.45
N LEU A 29 -1.57 14.35 13.72
CA LEU A 29 -0.42 14.21 14.63
C LEU A 29 0.78 15.04 14.12
N ILE A 30 1.08 14.96 12.83
CA ILE A 30 2.16 15.74 12.23
C ILE A 30 1.89 17.24 12.37
N LYS A 31 0.70 17.72 12.06
CA LYS A 31 0.32 19.13 12.16
C LYS A 31 0.39 19.66 13.59
N ILE A 32 -0.01 18.86 14.59
CA ILE A 32 0.18 19.20 16.00
C ILE A 32 1.67 19.28 16.35
N LEU A 33 2.50 18.35 15.86
CA LEU A 33 3.94 18.36 16.12
C LEU A 33 4.62 19.62 15.56
N ILE A 34 4.24 20.07 14.36
CA ILE A 34 4.81 21.26 13.71
C ILE A 34 4.13 22.58 14.15
N GLY A 35 3.05 22.50 14.94
CA GLY A 35 2.33 23.66 15.48
C GLY A 35 1.31 24.28 14.53
N GLU A 36 0.89 23.57 13.48
CA GLU A 36 -0.18 24.02 12.55
C GLU A 36 -1.60 23.74 13.09
N GLU A 37 -1.76 22.79 13.98
CA GLU A 37 -3.03 22.49 14.65
C GLU A 37 -2.84 22.58 16.18
N GLU A 38 -3.84 23.16 16.87
CA GLU A 38 -3.85 23.27 18.32
C GLU A 38 -4.21 21.92 18.97
N ARG A 39 -3.57 21.62 20.07
CA ARG A 39 -3.88 20.46 20.91
C ARG A 39 -4.88 20.83 22.00
N ASP A 40 -5.76 19.92 22.35
CA ASP A 40 -6.72 20.11 23.47
C ASP A 40 -6.01 20.01 24.84
N SER A 41 -4.98 19.17 24.98
CA SER A 41 -4.25 18.95 26.22
C SER A 41 -2.84 18.39 25.95
N GLY A 42 -2.00 18.31 26.98
CA GLY A 42 -0.66 17.76 26.92
C GLY A 42 0.41 18.78 26.49
N GLU A 43 1.64 18.31 26.35
CA GLU A 43 2.80 19.12 25.97
C GLU A 43 3.48 18.56 24.73
N VAL A 44 3.89 19.44 23.83
CA VAL A 44 4.68 19.10 22.64
C VAL A 44 5.95 19.92 22.66
N THR A 45 7.08 19.23 22.62
CA THR A 45 8.39 19.86 22.49
C THR A 45 9.07 19.31 21.23
N ILE A 46 9.34 20.17 20.27
CA ILE A 46 10.08 19.83 19.05
C ILE A 46 11.41 20.57 19.02
N CYS A 47 12.43 19.98 18.41
CA CYS A 47 13.71 20.66 18.23
C CYS A 47 13.57 21.87 17.29
N ASN A 48 14.33 22.96 17.57
CA ASN A 48 14.26 24.19 16.79
C ASN A 48 14.72 24.06 15.32
N SER A 49 15.30 22.93 14.95
CA SER A 49 15.78 22.64 13.59
C SER A 49 15.10 21.40 13.06
N TYR A 50 13.94 21.58 12.43
CA TYR A 50 13.23 20.52 11.71
C TYR A 50 12.86 20.97 10.30
N SER A 51 12.65 20.01 9.42
CA SER A 51 12.10 20.22 8.08
C SER A 51 10.84 19.37 7.90
N TYR A 52 9.79 19.97 7.34
CA TYR A 52 8.56 19.29 6.99
C TYR A 52 8.38 19.20 5.49
N ILE A 53 8.10 18.00 4.99
CA ILE A 53 7.82 17.71 3.59
C ILE A 53 6.35 17.29 3.51
N SER A 54 5.49 18.23 3.12
CA SER A 54 4.04 18.02 3.03
C SER A 54 3.66 17.23 1.76
N GLN A 55 2.54 16.52 1.83
CA GLN A 55 1.92 15.86 0.67
C GLN A 55 1.41 16.87 -0.37
N GLY A 56 1.04 18.07 0.03
CA GLY A 56 0.46 19.12 -0.81
C GLY A 56 1.47 19.99 -1.57
N VAL A 57 0.92 20.86 -2.42
CA VAL A 57 1.69 21.85 -3.23
C VAL A 57 1.79 23.17 -2.45
N ASP A 58 2.29 23.15 -1.22
CA ASP A 58 2.49 24.37 -0.47
C ASP A 58 3.71 25.13 -1.00
N PHE A 59 3.64 26.47 -0.93
CA PHE A 59 4.70 27.36 -1.38
C PHE A 59 6.02 27.02 -0.69
N VAL A 60 7.05 26.75 -1.47
CA VAL A 60 8.43 26.63 -0.99
C VAL A 60 9.09 27.97 -1.22
N GLU A 61 9.76 28.51 -0.19
CA GLU A 61 10.61 29.67 -0.33
C GLU A 61 11.63 29.46 -1.43
N GLU A 62 11.87 30.50 -2.24
CA GLU A 62 12.88 30.50 -3.29
C GLU A 62 14.25 30.19 -2.67
N CYS A 63 14.86 29.10 -3.10
CA CYS A 63 16.23 28.76 -2.72
C CYS A 63 17.08 28.75 -3.97
N ASP A 64 18.12 29.57 -3.98
CA ASP A 64 19.18 29.53 -5.00
C ASP A 64 19.91 28.18 -4.90
N PHE A 65 19.93 27.45 -6.00
CA PHE A 65 20.65 26.20 -6.10
C PHE A 65 22.08 26.43 -6.53
N ASP A 66 23.03 26.20 -5.64
CA ASP A 66 24.44 26.11 -6.03
C ASP A 66 24.67 24.88 -6.92
N TYR A 67 25.48 25.05 -7.95
CA TYR A 67 25.76 24.09 -9.03
C TYR A 67 26.30 22.72 -8.58
N GLU A 68 26.79 22.60 -7.35
CA GLU A 68 27.44 21.41 -6.82
C GLU A 68 26.50 20.22 -6.52
N TRP A 69 25.17 20.46 -6.39
CA TRP A 69 24.21 19.42 -6.07
C TRP A 69 23.70 18.61 -7.27
N ASN A 70 24.08 18.96 -8.48
CA ASN A 70 23.83 18.13 -9.67
C ASN A 70 24.56 16.78 -9.65
N SER A 71 25.44 16.56 -8.67
CA SER A 71 26.14 15.29 -8.45
C SER A 71 25.32 14.27 -7.65
N THR A 72 24.19 14.66 -7.03
CA THR A 72 23.30 13.73 -6.33
C THR A 72 22.42 12.95 -7.32
N SER A 73 22.15 11.71 -7.02
CA SER A 73 21.38 10.79 -7.86
C SER A 73 19.93 11.24 -8.13
N ILE A 74 19.43 12.23 -7.38
CA ILE A 74 18.10 12.82 -7.59
C ILE A 74 18.24 14.05 -8.48
N LYS A 75 17.85 13.91 -9.74
CA LYS A 75 17.70 15.05 -10.65
C LYS A 75 16.48 15.87 -10.24
N ALA A 76 16.68 16.92 -9.44
CA ALA A 76 15.65 17.89 -9.11
C ALA A 76 15.77 19.11 -10.02
N PRO A 77 14.65 19.79 -10.35
CA PRO A 77 14.70 21.04 -11.09
C PRO A 77 15.38 22.12 -10.26
N ASN A 78 16.13 23.01 -10.91
CA ASN A 78 16.91 24.06 -10.24
C ASN A 78 16.06 25.21 -9.66
N LEU A 79 14.84 25.38 -10.13
CA LEU A 79 13.89 26.39 -9.69
C LEU A 79 12.51 25.76 -9.48
N PHE A 80 11.81 26.23 -8.46
CA PHE A 80 10.41 25.83 -8.25
C PHE A 80 9.52 26.58 -9.25
N ASP A 81 8.88 25.85 -10.15
CA ASP A 81 7.88 26.41 -11.08
C ASP A 81 6.51 25.76 -10.80
N LYS A 82 5.45 26.54 -10.96
CA LYS A 82 4.06 26.05 -10.87
C LYS A 82 3.76 24.95 -11.88
N TYR A 83 4.47 24.92 -13.00
CA TYR A 83 4.32 23.96 -14.10
C TYR A 83 5.07 22.63 -13.88
N LEU A 84 5.82 22.49 -12.79
CA LEU A 84 6.49 21.23 -12.45
C LEU A 84 5.47 20.12 -12.21
N SER A 85 5.79 18.92 -12.67
CA SER A 85 5.02 17.71 -12.34
C SER A 85 5.03 17.45 -10.83
N GLY A 86 4.01 16.74 -10.32
CA GLY A 86 3.93 16.40 -8.89
C GLY A 86 5.21 15.74 -8.37
N GLY A 87 5.78 14.80 -9.13
CA GLY A 87 7.04 14.15 -8.76
C GLY A 87 8.24 15.08 -8.74
N GLU A 88 8.35 16.04 -9.66
CA GLU A 88 9.44 17.04 -9.66
C GLU A 88 9.33 17.99 -8.46
N LYS A 89 8.10 18.38 -8.08
CA LYS A 89 7.85 19.18 -6.88
C LYS A 89 8.28 18.46 -5.60
N VAL A 90 7.98 17.17 -5.49
CA VAL A 90 8.40 16.36 -4.35
C VAL A 90 9.93 16.24 -4.31
N LYS A 91 10.58 15.94 -5.44
CA LYS A 91 12.05 15.90 -5.55
C LYS A 91 12.69 17.21 -5.08
N PHE A 92 12.14 18.33 -5.50
CA PHE A 92 12.61 19.66 -5.08
C PHE A 92 12.50 19.86 -3.55
N LYS A 93 11.34 19.56 -2.97
CA LYS A 93 11.12 19.68 -1.52
C LYS A 93 12.10 18.82 -0.72
N ILE A 94 12.32 17.57 -1.14
CA ILE A 94 13.25 16.65 -0.49
C ILE A 94 14.67 17.20 -0.49
N VAL A 95 15.18 17.61 -1.65
CA VAL A 95 16.53 18.17 -1.79
C VAL A 95 16.69 19.40 -0.93
N ASN A 96 15.70 20.29 -0.91
CA ASN A 96 15.73 21.50 -0.08
C ASN A 96 15.74 21.16 1.43
N SER A 97 14.95 20.20 1.87
CA SER A 97 14.91 19.75 3.28
C SER A 97 16.23 19.13 3.74
N LEU A 98 16.88 18.35 2.90
CA LEU A 98 18.19 17.77 3.17
C LEU A 98 19.30 18.83 3.24
N LYS A 99 19.23 19.88 2.40
CA LYS A 99 20.18 21.00 2.44
C LYS A 99 20.13 21.78 3.77
N LYS A 100 18.97 21.96 4.34
CA LYS A 100 18.80 22.70 5.62
C LYS A 100 19.51 22.04 6.80
N LYS A 101 20.08 20.82 6.64
CA LYS A 101 20.78 20.05 7.70
C LYS A 101 19.98 20.04 9.01
N SER A 102 18.67 19.88 8.90
CA SER A 102 17.76 19.86 10.05
C SER A 102 18.07 18.66 10.96
N LYS A 103 17.82 18.79 12.25
CA LYS A 103 17.97 17.66 13.19
C LYS A 103 16.88 16.61 13.08
N LEU A 104 15.71 16.99 12.54
CA LEU A 104 14.56 16.13 12.34
C LEU A 104 13.94 16.41 10.96
N ILE A 105 13.67 15.38 10.19
CA ILE A 105 12.89 15.45 8.96
C ILE A 105 11.56 14.74 9.20
N ILE A 106 10.46 15.45 8.94
CA ILE A 106 9.10 14.92 8.98
C ILE A 106 8.60 14.86 7.55
N GLY A 107 8.27 13.68 7.07
CA GLY A 107 7.78 13.46 5.70
C GLY A 107 6.39 12.87 5.68
N ASP A 108 5.43 13.54 5.04
CA ASP A 108 4.06 13.04 4.84
C ASP A 108 3.89 12.62 3.38
N GLU A 109 3.81 11.29 3.14
CA GLU A 109 3.65 10.66 1.82
C GLU A 109 4.73 11.07 0.79
N ILE A 110 5.99 11.13 1.21
CA ILE A 110 7.11 11.60 0.37
C ILE A 110 7.44 10.70 -0.82
N THR A 111 6.97 9.46 -0.84
CA THR A 111 7.14 8.51 -1.95
C THR A 111 6.06 8.66 -3.02
N SER A 112 4.97 9.37 -2.73
CA SER A 112 3.88 9.59 -3.67
C SER A 112 4.36 10.33 -4.93
N ASN A 113 3.93 9.86 -6.11
CA ASN A 113 4.30 10.43 -7.41
C ASN A 113 5.79 10.37 -7.78
N LEU A 114 6.65 9.68 -7.02
CA LEU A 114 8.03 9.43 -7.40
C LEU A 114 8.13 8.19 -8.27
N ASP A 115 9.00 8.25 -9.29
CA ASP A 115 9.40 7.06 -10.03
C ASP A 115 10.41 6.22 -9.23
N ARG A 116 10.61 4.98 -9.66
CA ARG A 116 11.48 4.02 -8.99
C ARG A 116 12.89 4.55 -8.76
N SER A 117 13.48 5.19 -9.78
CA SER A 117 14.83 5.72 -9.71
C SER A 117 14.98 6.80 -8.66
N ALA A 118 13.94 7.62 -8.49
CA ALA A 118 13.88 8.65 -7.45
C ALA A 118 13.71 8.04 -6.05
N ILE A 119 12.87 6.99 -5.90
CA ILE A 119 12.71 6.29 -4.62
C ILE A 119 14.03 5.62 -4.21
N ASP A 120 14.71 4.88 -5.12
CA ASP A 120 16.01 4.25 -4.84
C ASP A 120 17.08 5.29 -4.41
N SER A 121 17.03 6.48 -5.01
CA SER A 121 17.95 7.57 -4.66
C SER A 121 17.59 8.23 -3.33
N LEU A 122 16.30 8.39 -3.05
CA LEU A 122 15.80 8.90 -1.79
C LEU A 122 16.15 7.98 -0.62
N GLU A 123 15.97 6.66 -0.79
CA GLU A 123 16.36 5.66 0.19
C GLU A 123 17.84 5.82 0.60
N LYS A 124 18.74 5.92 -0.38
CA LYS A 124 20.17 6.10 -0.13
C LYS A 124 20.48 7.37 0.67
N LEU A 125 19.88 8.50 0.28
CA LEU A 125 20.09 9.78 0.96
C LEU A 125 19.56 9.78 2.40
N LEU A 126 18.40 9.17 2.63
CA LEU A 126 17.84 9.06 3.98
C LEU A 126 18.62 8.06 4.86
N LEU A 127 19.25 7.06 4.27
CA LEU A 127 20.12 6.14 4.99
C LEU A 127 21.43 6.79 5.42
N GLU A 128 21.94 7.77 4.67
CA GLU A 128 23.14 8.55 4.99
C GLU A 128 22.85 9.73 5.95
N TYR A 129 21.58 10.01 6.23
CA TYR A 129 21.20 11.13 7.09
C TYR A 129 21.31 10.77 8.58
N ASP A 130 22.03 11.61 9.36
CA ASP A 130 22.33 11.38 10.79
C ASP A 130 21.26 11.91 11.77
N GLY A 131 20.28 12.66 11.28
CA GLY A 131 19.18 13.19 12.10
C GLY A 131 18.08 12.19 12.38
N GLY A 132 17.05 12.61 13.11
CA GLY A 132 15.82 11.84 13.29
C GLY A 132 14.92 11.92 12.06
N LEU A 133 14.25 10.82 11.74
CA LEU A 133 13.25 10.74 10.67
C LEU A 133 11.90 10.33 11.23
N LEU A 134 10.83 11.04 10.83
CA LEU A 134 9.44 10.63 11.03
C LEU A 134 8.75 10.61 9.66
N LEU A 135 8.50 9.43 9.12
CA LEU A 135 8.04 9.23 7.76
C LEU A 135 6.65 8.57 7.75
N VAL A 136 5.70 9.20 7.07
CA VAL A 136 4.44 8.58 6.69
C VAL A 136 4.58 8.12 5.25
N SER A 137 4.37 6.86 4.98
CA SER A 137 4.34 6.31 3.63
C SER A 137 3.47 5.06 3.56
N HIS A 138 2.87 4.86 2.40
CA HIS A 138 2.17 3.61 2.06
C HIS A 138 3.06 2.65 1.27
N ASP A 139 4.27 3.08 0.87
CA ASP A 139 5.28 2.21 0.26
C ASP A 139 5.95 1.33 1.32
N ARG A 140 5.56 0.06 1.31
CA ARG A 140 6.01 -0.94 2.30
C ARG A 140 7.49 -1.29 2.15
N GLU A 141 8.02 -1.28 0.91
CA GLU A 141 9.43 -1.58 0.66
C GLU A 141 10.32 -0.41 1.09
N PHE A 142 9.87 0.82 0.83
CA PHE A 142 10.53 2.03 1.30
C PHE A 142 10.62 2.07 2.84
N LEU A 143 9.51 1.79 3.54
CA LEU A 143 9.51 1.72 5.01
C LEU A 143 10.42 0.59 5.52
N ASP A 144 10.47 -0.53 4.82
CA ASP A 144 11.30 -1.68 5.20
C ASP A 144 12.79 -1.38 5.07
N ASN A 145 13.18 -0.65 4.02
CA ASN A 145 14.57 -0.29 3.73
C ASN A 145 15.08 0.86 4.61
N VAL A 146 14.24 1.85 4.92
CA VAL A 146 14.67 3.08 5.59
C VAL A 146 14.43 3.06 7.10
N CYS A 147 13.29 2.51 7.56
CA CYS A 147 12.87 2.62 8.95
C CYS A 147 13.43 1.49 9.83
N ASN A 148 13.86 1.84 11.04
CA ASN A 148 14.26 0.91 12.09
C ASN A 148 13.27 0.82 13.25
N ILE A 149 12.25 1.67 13.23
CA ILE A 149 11.14 1.72 14.20
C ILE A 149 9.86 1.95 13.41
N ILE A 150 8.81 1.18 13.73
CA ILE A 150 7.46 1.43 13.21
C ILE A 150 6.56 1.86 14.36
N ILE A 151 5.79 2.92 14.14
CA ILE A 151 4.75 3.38 15.06
C ILE A 151 3.40 3.20 14.39
N GLU A 152 2.58 2.34 14.96
CA GLU A 152 1.19 2.16 14.52
C GLU A 152 0.28 3.13 15.25
N LEU A 153 -0.49 3.92 14.50
CA LEU A 153 -1.56 4.78 15.01
C LEU A 153 -2.90 4.10 14.77
N LYS A 154 -3.54 3.64 15.85
CA LYS A 154 -4.82 2.94 15.80
C LYS A 154 -5.73 3.42 16.93
N ASP A 155 -6.98 3.73 16.58
CA ASP A 155 -8.01 4.18 17.52
C ASP A 155 -7.53 5.34 18.42
N GLY A 156 -6.76 6.29 17.86
CA GLY A 156 -6.17 7.45 18.53
C GLY A 156 -4.93 7.18 19.37
N LYS A 157 -4.50 5.93 19.52
CA LYS A 157 -3.34 5.51 20.33
C LYS A 157 -2.16 5.14 19.46
N VAL A 158 -0.96 5.32 19.99
CA VAL A 158 0.27 4.92 19.33
C VAL A 158 0.84 3.66 19.97
N LYS A 159 1.34 2.74 19.12
CA LYS A 159 2.07 1.57 19.57
C LYS A 159 3.39 1.47 18.82
N LYS A 160 4.50 1.41 19.55
CA LYS A 160 5.85 1.35 19.02
C LYS A 160 6.28 -0.10 18.80
N TYR A 161 6.84 -0.39 17.64
CA TYR A 161 7.46 -1.67 17.27
C TYR A 161 8.91 -1.42 16.89
N ASN A 162 9.84 -2.13 17.52
CA ASN A 162 11.25 -2.07 17.16
C ASN A 162 11.55 -3.01 16.01
N GLY A 163 12.15 -2.49 14.97
CA GLY A 163 12.47 -3.19 13.74
C GLY A 163 11.90 -2.48 12.51
N ASN A 164 12.18 -3.04 11.33
CA ASN A 164 11.67 -2.56 10.06
C ASN A 164 10.20 -2.97 9.83
N TYR A 165 9.64 -2.60 8.69
CA TYR A 165 8.24 -2.86 8.37
C TYR A 165 7.91 -4.37 8.29
N SER A 166 8.80 -5.20 7.75
CA SER A 166 8.63 -6.66 7.71
C SER A 166 8.54 -7.25 9.11
N LYS A 167 9.40 -6.79 10.03
CA LYS A 167 9.37 -7.23 11.43
C LYS A 167 8.08 -6.81 12.15
N TYR A 168 7.61 -5.58 11.88
CA TYR A 168 6.30 -5.13 12.37
C TYR A 168 5.17 -6.07 11.93
N LEU A 169 5.15 -6.46 10.64
CA LEU A 169 4.11 -7.38 10.12
C LEU A 169 4.14 -8.73 10.82
N GLU A 170 5.33 -9.32 11.03
CA GLU A 170 5.48 -10.59 11.76
C GLU A 170 4.91 -10.50 13.18
N VAL A 171 5.26 -9.45 13.92
CA VAL A 171 4.78 -9.24 15.28
C VAL A 171 3.26 -9.03 15.29
N LYS A 172 2.74 -8.26 14.34
CA LYS A 172 1.31 -7.98 14.19
C LYS A 172 0.50 -9.24 13.87
N GLU A 173 1.04 -10.12 13.04
CA GLU A 173 0.42 -11.41 12.74
C GLU A 173 0.35 -12.31 13.99
N LEU A 174 1.43 -12.36 14.77
CA LEU A 174 1.44 -13.08 16.03
C LEU A 174 0.44 -12.52 17.06
N GLU A 175 0.33 -11.19 17.15
CA GLU A 175 -0.66 -10.52 17.99
C GLU A 175 -2.09 -10.90 17.57
N ASN A 176 -2.40 -10.80 16.26
CA ASN A 176 -3.70 -11.16 15.71
C ASN A 176 -4.05 -12.64 15.99
N LEU A 177 -3.09 -13.54 15.82
CA LEU A 177 -3.27 -14.98 16.14
C LEU A 177 -3.51 -15.21 17.63
N SER A 178 -2.84 -14.45 18.50
CA SER A 178 -3.05 -14.51 19.95
C SER A 178 -4.44 -14.00 20.32
N GLU A 179 -4.85 -12.85 19.81
CA GLU A 179 -6.19 -12.29 20.01
C GLU A 179 -7.30 -13.26 19.53
N GLU A 180 -7.08 -13.93 18.39
CA GLU A 180 -8.02 -14.92 17.89
C GLU A 180 -8.14 -16.14 18.83
N ARG A 181 -7.02 -16.63 19.33
CA ARG A 181 -7.01 -17.73 20.30
C ARG A 181 -7.71 -17.35 21.61
N GLU A 182 -7.48 -16.15 22.10
CA GLU A 182 -8.16 -15.64 23.27
C GLU A 182 -9.66 -15.47 23.06
N TYR A 183 -10.08 -14.97 21.91
CA TYR A 183 -11.49 -14.86 21.54
C TYR A 183 -12.16 -16.25 21.48
N ILE A 184 -11.52 -17.23 20.85
CA ILE A 184 -12.05 -18.61 20.79
C ILE A 184 -12.19 -19.20 22.20
N LYS A 185 -11.20 -18.99 23.06
CA LYS A 185 -11.28 -19.44 24.49
C LYS A 185 -12.46 -18.78 25.21
N TYR A 186 -12.62 -17.47 25.05
CA TYR A 186 -13.73 -16.72 25.62
C TYR A 186 -15.10 -17.27 25.18
N ILE A 187 -15.29 -17.48 23.88
CA ILE A 187 -16.54 -18.02 23.35
C ILE A 187 -16.82 -19.44 23.87
N ASN A 188 -15.82 -20.32 23.85
CA ASN A 188 -15.96 -21.66 24.36
C ASN A 188 -16.31 -21.68 25.87
N GLU A 189 -15.69 -20.88 26.68
CA GLU A 189 -15.98 -20.77 28.12
C GLU A 189 -17.40 -20.23 28.34
N LYS A 190 -17.78 -19.16 27.60
CA LYS A 190 -19.13 -18.59 27.66
C LYS A 190 -20.20 -19.64 27.31
N GLU A 191 -20.04 -20.33 26.18
CA GLU A 191 -20.98 -21.38 25.78
C GLU A 191 -21.06 -22.54 26.79
N HIS A 192 -19.91 -22.93 27.36
CA HIS A 192 -19.87 -23.96 28.38
C HIS A 192 -20.68 -23.56 29.63
N LEU A 193 -20.53 -22.32 30.09
CA LEU A 193 -21.28 -21.77 31.21
C LEU A 193 -22.78 -21.67 30.91
N GLU A 194 -23.14 -21.19 29.71
CA GLU A 194 -24.54 -21.10 29.26
C GLU A 194 -25.21 -22.49 29.20
N ARG A 195 -24.52 -23.49 28.63
CA ARG A 195 -25.02 -24.90 28.63
C ARG A 195 -25.17 -25.46 30.05
N ALA A 196 -24.25 -25.12 30.96
CA ALA A 196 -24.36 -25.54 32.36
C ALA A 196 -25.56 -24.87 33.07
N ILE A 197 -25.88 -23.61 32.75
CA ILE A 197 -27.06 -22.91 33.26
C ILE A 197 -28.33 -23.62 32.75
N ILE A 198 -28.45 -23.85 31.44
CA ILE A 198 -29.62 -24.52 30.85
C ILE A 198 -29.86 -25.89 31.52
N ARG A 199 -28.82 -26.72 31.63
CA ARG A 199 -28.94 -28.04 32.29
C ARG A 199 -29.44 -27.91 33.73
N LYS A 200 -28.94 -26.94 34.51
CA LYS A 200 -29.38 -26.74 35.91
C LYS A 200 -30.81 -26.20 35.98
N GLU A 201 -31.22 -25.37 35.05
CA GLU A 201 -32.60 -24.87 34.96
C GLU A 201 -33.59 -26.00 34.54
N GLU A 202 -33.19 -26.89 33.62
CA GLU A 202 -33.96 -28.10 33.28
C GLU A 202 -34.14 -29.04 34.50
N ILE A 203 -33.05 -29.32 35.22
CA ILE A 203 -33.11 -30.14 36.45
C ILE A 203 -34.02 -29.45 37.49
N LYS A 204 -33.92 -28.14 37.67
CA LYS A 204 -34.79 -27.40 38.58
C LYS A 204 -36.27 -27.51 38.17
N ASN A 205 -36.58 -27.47 36.89
CA ASN A 205 -37.94 -27.57 36.37
C ASN A 205 -38.50 -29.00 36.45
N SER A 206 -37.65 -30.02 36.38
CA SER A 206 -38.03 -31.44 36.55
C SER A 206 -38.35 -31.82 37.99
N ILE A 207 -37.97 -31.05 38.99
CA ILE A 207 -38.30 -31.29 40.39
C ILE A 207 -39.82 -31.11 40.57
N LYS A 208 -40.55 -32.24 40.67
CA LYS A 208 -42.00 -32.25 40.80
C LYS A 208 -42.51 -31.43 42.00
N ARG A 209 -43.60 -30.70 41.82
CA ARG A 209 -44.33 -30.06 42.91
C ARG A 209 -45.01 -31.13 43.76
N THR A 210 -45.06 -30.93 45.07
CA THR A 210 -45.78 -31.82 45.97
C THR A 210 -47.22 -32.02 45.50
N PRO A 211 -47.72 -33.25 45.35
CA PRO A 211 -49.10 -33.49 44.96
C PRO A 211 -50.10 -32.88 45.93
N LYS A 212 -51.20 -32.32 45.40
CA LYS A 212 -52.22 -31.61 46.17
C LYS A 212 -52.98 -32.48 47.20
N ARG A 213 -52.84 -33.86 47.11
CA ARG A 213 -53.56 -34.84 47.93
C ARG A 213 -52.65 -35.61 48.90
N MET A 214 -51.52 -35.06 49.37
CA MET A 214 -50.68 -35.71 50.39
C MET A 214 -51.08 -35.32 51.82
N GLY A 215 -50.94 -36.23 52.77
CA GLY A 215 -51.12 -35.94 54.18
C GLY A 215 -50.15 -34.92 54.75
N ASN A 216 -50.56 -34.14 55.76
CA ASN A 216 -49.79 -33.00 56.22
C ASN A 216 -48.36 -33.32 56.69
N SER A 217 -48.08 -34.48 57.25
CA SER A 217 -46.74 -34.90 57.68
C SER A 217 -45.83 -35.31 56.54
N GLU A 218 -46.35 -36.08 55.58
CA GLU A 218 -45.59 -36.45 54.34
C GLU A 218 -45.37 -35.25 53.43
N ALA A 219 -46.35 -34.37 53.31
CA ALA A 219 -46.22 -33.13 52.55
C ALA A 219 -45.12 -32.18 53.11
N ARG A 220 -44.90 -32.17 54.43
CA ARG A 220 -43.79 -31.42 55.04
C ARG A 220 -42.42 -32.02 54.70
N LEU A 221 -42.26 -33.34 54.73
CA LEU A 221 -41.02 -34.02 54.36
C LEU A 221 -40.67 -33.78 52.84
N HIS A 222 -41.63 -33.93 51.96
CA HIS A 222 -41.45 -33.65 50.54
C HIS A 222 -41.19 -32.15 50.22
N LYS A 223 -41.85 -31.24 50.95
CA LYS A 223 -41.57 -29.81 50.78
C LYS A 223 -40.17 -29.44 51.20
N MET A 224 -39.67 -29.97 52.33
CA MET A 224 -38.30 -29.64 52.79
C MET A 224 -37.19 -30.15 51.88
N GLY A 225 -37.32 -31.36 51.32
CA GLY A 225 -36.32 -31.93 50.40
C GLY A 225 -36.29 -31.21 49.05
N GLY A 226 -37.44 -30.97 48.44
CA GLY A 226 -37.54 -30.29 47.14
C GLY A 226 -37.18 -28.80 47.17
N GLN A 227 -37.55 -28.09 48.24
CA GLN A 227 -37.22 -26.67 48.37
C GLN A 227 -35.73 -26.42 48.64
N LYS A 228 -35.06 -27.22 49.48
CA LYS A 228 -33.61 -27.15 49.69
C LYS A 228 -32.84 -27.40 48.39
N GLY A 229 -33.23 -28.39 47.58
CA GLY A 229 -32.65 -28.70 46.28
C GLY A 229 -32.82 -27.56 45.27
N LYS A 230 -34.02 -26.97 45.18
CA LYS A 230 -34.27 -25.80 44.32
C LYS A 230 -33.44 -24.58 44.73
N LYS A 231 -33.38 -24.25 46.03
CA LYS A 231 -32.58 -23.12 46.53
C LYS A 231 -31.09 -23.30 46.23
N LYS A 232 -30.55 -24.51 46.32
CA LYS A 232 -29.16 -24.84 45.97
C LYS A 232 -28.90 -24.66 44.47
N LEU A 233 -29.84 -25.12 43.62
CA LEU A 233 -29.75 -24.93 42.16
C LEU A 233 -29.86 -23.46 41.79
N ASP A 234 -30.74 -22.69 42.39
CA ASP A 234 -30.83 -21.24 42.20
C ASP A 234 -29.54 -20.52 42.56
N GLY A 235 -28.91 -20.86 43.69
CA GLY A 235 -27.61 -20.34 44.06
C GLY A 235 -26.53 -20.66 43.03
N ASN A 236 -26.52 -21.92 42.55
CA ASN A 236 -25.55 -22.32 41.52
C ASN A 236 -25.78 -21.62 40.17
N VAL A 237 -27.04 -21.42 39.74
CA VAL A 237 -27.36 -20.67 38.52
C VAL A 237 -26.93 -19.18 38.65
N LYS A 238 -27.21 -18.57 39.81
CA LYS A 238 -26.75 -17.21 40.06
C LYS A 238 -25.21 -17.08 40.00
N ALA A 239 -24.49 -18.01 40.61
CA ALA A 239 -23.02 -18.03 40.56
C ALA A 239 -22.49 -18.20 39.14
N LEU A 240 -23.12 -19.02 38.30
CA LEU A 240 -22.73 -19.17 36.90
C LEU A 240 -23.04 -17.91 36.08
N LYS A 241 -24.19 -17.28 36.30
CA LYS A 241 -24.53 -15.99 35.65
C LYS A 241 -23.53 -14.88 36.02
N SER A 242 -23.22 -14.75 37.31
CA SER A 242 -22.20 -13.81 37.80
C SER A 242 -20.83 -14.10 37.18
N ARG A 243 -20.47 -15.39 37.01
CA ARG A 243 -19.20 -15.74 36.32
C ARG A 243 -19.19 -15.31 34.86
N ILE A 244 -20.32 -15.40 34.14
CA ILE A 244 -20.43 -14.89 32.76
C ILE A 244 -20.31 -13.37 32.74
N GLU A 245 -20.93 -12.65 33.69
CA GLU A 245 -20.84 -11.20 33.81
C GLU A 245 -19.42 -10.70 34.10
N HIS A 246 -18.62 -11.51 34.82
CA HIS A 246 -17.22 -11.21 35.11
C HIS A 246 -16.23 -11.72 34.04
N LEU A 247 -16.69 -12.46 33.01
CA LEU A 247 -15.83 -12.78 31.88
C LEU A 247 -15.44 -11.52 31.15
N GLU A 248 -14.14 -11.33 30.97
CA GLU A 248 -13.61 -10.23 30.16
C GLU A 248 -14.11 -10.37 28.71
N ILE A 249 -14.87 -9.39 28.26
CA ILE A 249 -15.44 -9.40 26.93
C ILE A 249 -14.30 -9.22 25.92
N LYS A 250 -14.04 -10.24 25.10
CA LYS A 250 -13.09 -10.15 24.01
C LYS A 250 -13.84 -9.84 22.72
N GLU A 251 -13.38 -8.84 21.99
CA GLU A 251 -13.92 -8.51 20.68
C GLU A 251 -13.49 -9.54 19.64
N LYS A 252 -14.36 -9.80 18.68
CA LYS A 252 -14.04 -10.70 17.59
C LYS A 252 -12.96 -10.10 16.70
N PRO A 253 -11.78 -10.74 16.53
CA PRO A 253 -10.76 -10.26 15.64
C PRO A 253 -11.28 -10.08 14.21
N LYS A 254 -10.89 -9.00 13.55
CA LYS A 254 -11.27 -8.75 12.16
C LYS A 254 -10.47 -9.70 11.25
N LYS A 255 -11.12 -10.73 10.71
CA LYS A 255 -10.52 -11.53 9.63
C LYS A 255 -10.84 -10.86 8.30
N VAL A 256 -9.79 -10.56 7.55
CA VAL A 256 -9.94 -10.27 6.12
C VAL A 256 -10.32 -11.60 5.44
N LYS A 257 -11.48 -11.65 4.82
CA LYS A 257 -11.92 -12.85 4.08
C LYS A 257 -11.25 -12.84 2.72
N ASN A 258 -10.64 -13.95 2.31
CA ASN A 258 -10.10 -14.13 0.97
C ASN A 258 -11.18 -13.85 -0.07
N ILE A 259 -11.01 -12.80 -0.85
CA ILE A 259 -11.93 -12.38 -1.89
C ILE A 259 -11.52 -13.07 -3.18
N LYS A 260 -12.36 -14.01 -3.68
CA LYS A 260 -12.13 -14.67 -4.98
C LYS A 260 -13.11 -14.09 -6.00
N ILE A 261 -12.60 -13.29 -6.92
CA ILE A 261 -13.38 -12.71 -8.02
C ILE A 261 -13.21 -13.60 -9.25
N LYS A 262 -14.25 -14.36 -9.61
CA LYS A 262 -14.25 -15.16 -10.83
C LYS A 262 -14.78 -14.35 -12.02
N VAL A 263 -14.25 -14.62 -13.22
CA VAL A 263 -14.85 -14.15 -14.48
C VAL A 263 -16.23 -14.78 -14.60
N GLN A 264 -17.22 -13.95 -14.95
CA GLN A 264 -18.60 -14.39 -15.05
C GLN A 264 -18.81 -15.21 -16.33
N ASP A 265 -19.74 -16.17 -16.29
CA ASP A 265 -20.12 -16.98 -17.44
C ASP A 265 -20.51 -16.09 -18.65
N GLY A 266 -20.01 -16.42 -19.82
CA GLY A 266 -20.26 -15.69 -21.07
C GLY A 266 -19.27 -14.56 -21.39
N LEU A 267 -18.35 -14.22 -20.49
CA LEU A 267 -17.24 -13.29 -20.75
C LEU A 267 -15.90 -13.98 -21.01
N GLU A 268 -15.90 -15.28 -21.12
CA GLU A 268 -14.66 -16.02 -21.39
C GLU A 268 -14.08 -15.65 -22.76
N ILE A 269 -12.79 -15.33 -22.77
CA ILE A 269 -12.02 -15.11 -23.98
C ILE A 269 -11.52 -16.47 -24.46
N TYR A 270 -12.04 -16.96 -25.59
CA TYR A 270 -11.60 -18.23 -26.18
C TYR A 270 -10.30 -18.08 -26.98
N SER A 271 -10.00 -16.88 -27.46
CA SER A 271 -8.74 -16.59 -28.16
C SER A 271 -7.56 -16.62 -27.20
N LYS A 272 -6.42 -17.14 -27.68
CA LYS A 272 -5.15 -17.07 -26.97
C LYS A 272 -4.66 -15.63 -26.79
N ILE A 273 -4.97 -14.75 -27.75
CA ILE A 273 -4.56 -13.34 -27.76
C ILE A 273 -5.74 -12.48 -27.30
N VAL A 274 -5.52 -11.68 -26.26
CA VAL A 274 -6.45 -10.70 -25.69
C VAL A 274 -6.29 -9.35 -26.39
N ALA A 275 -5.04 -8.89 -26.51
CA ALA A 275 -4.68 -7.68 -27.25
C ALA A 275 -3.27 -7.81 -27.83
N GLU A 276 -3.06 -7.21 -29.01
CA GLU A 276 -1.75 -7.11 -29.65
C GLU A 276 -1.52 -5.73 -30.23
N GLY A 277 -0.27 -5.29 -30.21
CA GLY A 277 0.16 -4.07 -30.87
C GLY A 277 1.40 -4.33 -31.71
N LYS A 278 1.42 -3.81 -32.94
CA LYS A 278 2.51 -3.98 -33.89
C LYS A 278 3.01 -2.64 -34.39
N ASN A 279 4.34 -2.43 -34.35
CA ASN A 279 5.00 -1.20 -34.81
C ASN A 279 4.36 0.07 -34.22
N ILE A 280 4.13 0.05 -32.90
CA ILE A 280 3.48 1.13 -32.18
C ILE A 280 4.39 2.33 -32.13
N CYS A 281 3.85 3.50 -32.45
CA CYS A 281 4.52 4.77 -32.33
C CYS A 281 3.60 5.79 -31.64
N ILE A 282 3.92 6.14 -30.38
CA ILE A 282 3.13 7.08 -29.57
C ILE A 282 3.89 8.38 -29.43
N LYS A 283 3.25 9.48 -29.82
CA LYS A 283 3.78 10.85 -29.69
C LYS A 283 2.83 11.72 -28.89
N ARG A 284 3.36 12.66 -28.14
CA ARG A 284 2.57 13.68 -27.43
C ARG A 284 3.20 15.04 -27.70
N GLY A 285 2.55 15.87 -28.52
CA GLY A 285 3.15 17.06 -29.07
C GLY A 285 4.41 16.70 -29.89
N ASN A 286 5.52 17.35 -29.60
CA ASN A 286 6.79 17.10 -30.29
C ASN A 286 7.62 15.95 -29.67
N LYS A 287 7.18 15.37 -28.55
CA LYS A 287 7.93 14.31 -27.86
C LYS A 287 7.45 12.93 -28.31
N THR A 288 8.38 12.10 -28.81
CA THR A 288 8.12 10.68 -29.05
C THR A 288 8.27 9.91 -27.74
N LEU A 289 7.21 9.23 -27.32
CA LEU A 289 7.16 8.45 -26.08
C LEU A 289 7.51 6.99 -26.31
N ILE A 290 6.94 6.39 -27.38
CA ILE A 290 7.21 5.01 -27.77
C ILE A 290 7.46 5.00 -29.27
N LYS A 291 8.43 4.21 -29.72
CA LYS A 291 8.80 4.09 -31.13
C LYS A 291 9.04 2.63 -31.50
N ASP A 292 8.48 2.21 -32.66
CA ASP A 292 8.69 0.90 -33.30
C ASP A 292 8.65 -0.28 -32.30
N SER A 293 7.60 -0.34 -31.48
CA SER A 293 7.47 -1.30 -30.42
C SER A 293 6.33 -2.27 -30.66
N ASN A 294 6.47 -3.50 -30.16
CA ASN A 294 5.45 -4.54 -30.27
C ASN A 294 5.10 -5.08 -28.89
N PHE A 295 3.83 -5.45 -28.70
CA PHE A 295 3.40 -6.18 -27.52
C PHE A 295 2.30 -7.19 -27.85
N VAL A 296 2.18 -8.22 -27.02
CA VAL A 296 1.09 -9.19 -27.06
C VAL A 296 0.66 -9.48 -25.65
N ILE A 297 -0.64 -9.42 -25.40
CA ILE A 297 -1.28 -9.83 -24.14
C ILE A 297 -2.04 -11.10 -24.42
N ASN A 298 -1.68 -12.18 -23.77
CA ASN A 298 -2.34 -13.48 -23.91
C ASN A 298 -3.33 -13.71 -22.77
N LYS A 299 -4.22 -14.67 -22.96
CA LYS A 299 -5.09 -15.19 -21.91
C LYS A 299 -4.26 -15.65 -20.71
N GLY A 300 -4.63 -15.22 -19.50
CA GLY A 300 -3.93 -15.48 -18.26
C GLY A 300 -2.72 -14.59 -17.98
N ASP A 301 -2.41 -13.63 -18.86
CA ASP A 301 -1.36 -12.64 -18.59
C ASP A 301 -1.83 -11.63 -17.54
N LYS A 302 -1.01 -11.46 -16.51
CA LYS A 302 -1.13 -10.46 -15.46
C LYS A 302 0.06 -9.51 -15.61
N VAL A 303 -0.17 -8.39 -16.31
CA VAL A 303 0.89 -7.52 -16.83
C VAL A 303 1.14 -6.34 -15.90
N ALA A 304 2.40 -6.13 -15.48
CA ALA A 304 2.84 -4.86 -14.92
C ALA A 304 3.42 -3.97 -16.00
N LEU A 305 2.94 -2.74 -16.13
CA LEU A 305 3.51 -1.71 -17.01
C LEU A 305 4.34 -0.74 -16.19
N ILE A 306 5.66 -0.78 -16.36
CA ILE A 306 6.63 0.00 -15.59
C ILE A 306 7.43 0.93 -16.51
N GLY A 307 8.04 1.96 -15.92
CA GLY A 307 8.86 2.96 -16.62
C GLY A 307 8.85 4.29 -15.86
N ASP A 308 9.78 5.16 -16.21
CA ASP A 308 9.92 6.47 -15.58
C ASP A 308 8.67 7.35 -15.75
N ASN A 309 8.53 8.38 -14.93
CA ASN A 309 7.44 9.33 -15.07
C ASN A 309 7.56 10.07 -16.42
N GLY A 310 6.42 10.19 -17.11
CA GLY A 310 6.38 10.77 -18.45
C GLY A 310 6.94 9.89 -19.58
N SER A 311 7.20 8.59 -19.33
CA SER A 311 7.64 7.62 -20.36
C SER A 311 6.55 7.22 -21.34
N GLY A 312 5.26 7.47 -21.01
CA GLY A 312 4.13 7.16 -21.88
C GLY A 312 3.25 6.00 -21.43
N LYS A 313 3.34 5.56 -20.15
CA LYS A 313 2.52 4.48 -19.58
C LYS A 313 1.02 4.71 -19.79
N THR A 314 0.49 5.79 -19.27
CA THR A 314 -0.93 6.16 -19.42
C THR A 314 -1.32 6.42 -20.87
N SER A 315 -0.40 6.92 -21.73
CA SER A 315 -0.66 7.10 -23.15
C SER A 315 -0.85 5.76 -23.87
N LEU A 316 0.00 4.77 -23.57
CA LEU A 316 -0.15 3.41 -24.12
C LEU A 316 -1.50 2.79 -23.69
N ILE A 317 -1.87 2.93 -22.42
CA ILE A 317 -3.15 2.46 -21.93
C ILE A 317 -4.33 3.10 -22.69
N LYS A 318 -4.30 4.42 -22.87
CA LYS A 318 -5.36 5.13 -23.61
C LYS A 318 -5.47 4.66 -25.07
N GLU A 319 -4.36 4.34 -25.74
CA GLU A 319 -4.38 3.79 -27.09
C GLU A 319 -4.91 2.34 -27.14
N ILE A 320 -4.62 1.52 -26.12
CA ILE A 320 -5.21 0.17 -25.98
C ILE A 320 -6.73 0.29 -25.80
N ILE A 321 -7.20 1.18 -24.93
CA ILE A 321 -8.64 1.39 -24.68
C ILE A 321 -9.35 1.87 -25.94
N ASN A 322 -8.75 2.79 -26.68
CA ASN A 322 -9.32 3.36 -27.90
C ASN A 322 -9.15 2.49 -29.14
N ASN A 323 -8.44 1.35 -29.03
CA ASN A 323 -8.23 0.40 -30.13
C ASN A 323 -7.71 1.07 -31.41
N VAL A 324 -6.64 1.87 -31.29
CA VAL A 324 -6.04 2.67 -32.38
C VAL A 324 -5.37 1.75 -33.42
N ASP A 325 -5.25 2.18 -34.68
CA ASP A 325 -4.93 1.39 -35.90
C ASP A 325 -3.85 0.31 -35.77
N ASN A 326 -2.81 0.51 -34.96
CA ASN A 326 -1.72 -0.47 -34.79
C ASN A 326 -1.92 -1.37 -33.55
N ILE A 327 -3.04 -1.22 -32.84
CA ILE A 327 -3.39 -2.00 -31.66
C ILE A 327 -4.71 -2.72 -31.94
N LYS A 328 -4.74 -4.03 -31.73
CA LYS A 328 -5.93 -4.85 -31.89
C LYS A 328 -6.33 -5.45 -30.56
N VAL A 329 -7.50 -5.10 -30.08
CA VAL A 329 -8.13 -5.72 -28.91
C VAL A 329 -9.19 -6.69 -29.40
N ASN A 330 -9.26 -7.87 -28.80
CA ASN A 330 -10.24 -8.89 -29.19
C ASN A 330 -11.68 -8.36 -28.97
N GLN A 331 -12.57 -8.63 -29.91
CA GLN A 331 -13.96 -8.13 -29.89
C GLN A 331 -14.77 -8.56 -28.65
N ARG A 332 -14.39 -9.65 -27.99
CA ARG A 332 -15.04 -10.12 -26.76
C ARG A 332 -14.46 -9.49 -25.48
N VAL A 333 -13.45 -8.65 -25.62
CA VAL A 333 -12.84 -7.97 -24.48
C VAL A 333 -13.74 -6.81 -24.06
N LYS A 334 -14.13 -6.85 -22.79
CA LYS A 334 -14.76 -5.73 -22.08
C LYS A 334 -13.75 -5.18 -21.10
N ILE A 335 -13.30 -3.95 -21.32
CA ILE A 335 -12.27 -3.30 -20.52
C ILE A 335 -12.93 -2.63 -19.31
N GLY A 336 -12.46 -2.96 -18.11
CA GLY A 336 -12.69 -2.18 -16.90
C GLY A 336 -11.49 -1.28 -16.64
N TYR A 337 -11.64 0.03 -16.77
CA TYR A 337 -10.56 0.99 -16.59
C TYR A 337 -10.71 1.76 -15.29
N PHE A 338 -9.69 1.68 -14.45
CA PHE A 338 -9.55 2.51 -13.26
C PHE A 338 -8.59 3.67 -13.58
N ASP A 339 -9.13 4.89 -13.59
CA ASP A 339 -8.42 6.14 -13.86
C ASP A 339 -8.23 6.94 -12.56
N GLN A 340 -7.14 7.69 -12.47
CA GLN A 340 -6.89 8.61 -11.35
C GLN A 340 -8.00 9.68 -11.16
N GLU A 341 -8.70 10.08 -12.24
CA GLU A 341 -9.74 11.12 -12.19
C GLU A 341 -11.09 10.64 -11.64
N GLN A 342 -11.29 9.35 -11.38
CA GLN A 342 -12.48 8.75 -10.73
C GLN A 342 -13.84 9.11 -11.36
N LYS A 343 -13.87 9.45 -12.65
CA LYS A 343 -15.09 9.89 -13.37
C LYS A 343 -16.20 8.82 -13.50
N ILE A 344 -15.92 7.59 -13.01
CA ILE A 344 -16.85 6.44 -13.13
C ILE A 344 -17.94 6.41 -12.05
N LEU A 345 -17.81 7.23 -11.00
CA LEU A 345 -18.79 7.27 -9.91
C LEU A 345 -19.90 8.31 -10.16
N ASN A 346 -21.11 7.97 -9.72
CA ASN A 346 -22.24 8.91 -9.67
C ASN A 346 -22.42 9.40 -8.22
N ASP A 347 -22.18 10.67 -7.99
CA ASP A 347 -22.23 11.28 -6.65
C ASP A 347 -23.63 11.25 -6.02
N ASN A 348 -24.70 11.10 -6.82
CA ASN A 348 -26.08 11.07 -6.34
C ASN A 348 -26.55 9.69 -5.88
N LEU A 349 -25.78 8.64 -6.15
CA LEU A 349 -26.08 7.27 -5.76
C LEU A 349 -25.30 6.86 -4.50
N THR A 350 -25.83 5.87 -3.80
CA THR A 350 -25.10 5.24 -2.69
C THR A 350 -23.91 4.42 -3.20
N ILE A 351 -22.97 4.08 -2.31
CA ILE A 351 -21.84 3.21 -2.63
C ILE A 351 -22.32 1.89 -3.23
N LEU A 352 -23.31 1.27 -2.61
CA LEU A 352 -23.85 -0.02 -3.04
C LEU A 352 -24.51 0.08 -4.42
N GLU A 353 -25.33 1.09 -4.66
CA GLU A 353 -26.00 1.31 -5.95
C GLU A 353 -25.01 1.56 -7.07
N ASN A 354 -23.94 2.35 -6.81
CA ASN A 354 -22.89 2.60 -7.79
C ASN A 354 -22.21 1.32 -8.28
N ILE A 355 -21.98 0.35 -7.37
CA ILE A 355 -21.33 -0.91 -7.72
C ILE A 355 -22.33 -1.89 -8.35
N LYS A 356 -23.54 -1.98 -7.81
CA LYS A 356 -24.54 -2.94 -8.25
C LYS A 356 -25.06 -2.66 -9.65
N TYR A 357 -24.98 -1.42 -10.15
CA TYR A 357 -25.54 -0.99 -11.42
C TYR A 357 -25.11 -1.86 -12.62
N ASN A 358 -23.82 -2.20 -12.72
CA ASN A 358 -23.27 -3.04 -13.79
C ASN A 358 -22.74 -4.39 -13.28
N SER A 359 -22.80 -4.64 -11.98
CA SER A 359 -22.28 -5.86 -11.38
C SER A 359 -23.36 -6.95 -11.36
N ARG A 360 -22.99 -8.17 -11.77
CA ARG A 360 -23.85 -9.35 -11.64
C ARG A 360 -23.65 -10.11 -10.34
N PHE A 361 -22.70 -9.66 -9.51
CA PHE A 361 -22.46 -10.28 -8.21
C PHE A 361 -23.60 -10.00 -7.24
N GLU A 362 -23.87 -10.97 -6.36
CA GLU A 362 -24.85 -10.79 -5.29
C GLU A 362 -24.40 -9.69 -4.32
N GLU A 363 -25.38 -9.00 -3.73
CA GLU A 363 -25.12 -7.93 -2.77
C GLU A 363 -24.26 -8.38 -1.59
N SER A 364 -24.45 -9.61 -1.13
CA SER A 364 -23.66 -10.23 -0.06
C SER A 364 -22.15 -10.24 -0.40
N PHE A 365 -21.80 -10.56 -1.64
CA PHE A 365 -20.42 -10.58 -2.12
C PHE A 365 -19.86 -9.16 -2.30
N ILE A 366 -20.66 -8.23 -2.86
CA ILE A 366 -20.29 -6.80 -2.98
C ILE A 366 -19.96 -6.22 -1.60
N ARG A 367 -20.78 -6.52 -0.58
CA ARG A 367 -20.53 -6.08 0.81
C ARG A 367 -19.26 -6.68 1.41
N ILE A 368 -18.93 -7.93 1.09
CA ILE A 368 -17.66 -8.56 1.52
C ILE A 368 -16.47 -7.81 0.91
N CYS A 369 -16.51 -7.52 -0.39
CA CYS A 369 -15.45 -6.75 -1.06
C CYS A 369 -15.32 -5.35 -0.46
N LEU A 370 -16.41 -4.62 -0.31
CA LEU A 370 -16.42 -3.29 0.32
C LEU A 370 -15.88 -3.31 1.75
N SER A 371 -16.19 -4.36 2.52
CA SER A 371 -15.64 -4.53 3.87
C SER A 371 -14.12 -4.70 3.87
N GLY A 372 -13.54 -5.35 2.85
CA GLY A 372 -12.10 -5.45 2.66
C GLY A 372 -11.44 -4.08 2.46
N PHE A 373 -12.13 -3.15 1.77
CA PHE A 373 -11.69 -1.77 1.57
C PHE A 373 -12.07 -0.82 2.72
N GLY A 374 -12.61 -1.34 3.83
CA GLY A 374 -12.88 -0.57 5.06
C GLY A 374 -14.31 -0.06 5.22
N PHE A 375 -15.22 -0.29 4.27
CA PHE A 375 -16.63 0.10 4.40
C PHE A 375 -17.41 -0.92 5.24
N LYS A 376 -17.92 -0.49 6.39
CA LYS A 376 -18.60 -1.38 7.36
C LYS A 376 -20.12 -1.20 7.27
N ARG A 377 -20.85 -2.32 7.46
CA ARG A 377 -22.31 -2.40 7.64
C ARG A 377 -23.10 -1.32 6.88
N ASP A 378 -23.38 -0.19 7.54
CA ASP A 378 -24.26 0.88 7.05
C ASP A 378 -23.52 1.91 6.18
N ASP A 379 -22.18 1.90 6.16
CA ASP A 379 -21.39 2.79 5.31
C ASP A 379 -21.73 2.63 3.84
N VAL A 380 -22.11 1.42 3.41
CA VAL A 380 -22.46 1.12 2.00
C VAL A 380 -23.68 1.88 1.48
N TYR A 381 -24.48 2.45 2.38
CA TYR A 381 -25.64 3.27 2.06
C TYR A 381 -25.33 4.78 2.02
N LYS A 382 -24.12 5.19 2.34
CA LYS A 382 -23.69 6.58 2.19
C LYS A 382 -23.67 6.98 0.72
N ASN A 383 -24.10 8.20 0.43
CA ASN A 383 -23.99 8.77 -0.91
C ASN A 383 -22.51 9.02 -1.24
N VAL A 384 -22.13 8.73 -2.48
CA VAL A 384 -20.75 8.91 -2.94
C VAL A 384 -20.32 10.38 -2.87
N GLY A 385 -21.24 11.32 -3.04
CA GLY A 385 -20.95 12.76 -2.99
C GLY A 385 -20.34 13.25 -1.67
N ILE A 386 -20.66 12.60 -0.53
CA ILE A 386 -20.14 12.99 0.79
C ILE A 386 -18.81 12.31 1.18
N LEU A 387 -18.31 11.41 0.33
CA LEU A 387 -17.09 10.66 0.62
C LEU A 387 -15.84 11.53 0.43
N SER A 388 -14.83 11.27 1.24
CA SER A 388 -13.49 11.79 1.03
C SER A 388 -12.87 11.28 -0.29
N GLY A 389 -11.86 11.99 -0.82
CA GLY A 389 -11.17 11.58 -2.04
C GLY A 389 -10.63 10.14 -1.96
N GLY A 390 -10.01 9.76 -0.85
CA GLY A 390 -9.51 8.40 -0.64
C GLY A 390 -10.61 7.34 -0.56
N GLU A 391 -11.78 7.66 0.01
CA GLU A 391 -12.93 6.76 0.02
C GLU A 391 -13.52 6.60 -1.40
N LYS A 392 -13.60 7.68 -2.18
CA LYS A 392 -14.02 7.62 -3.59
C LYS A 392 -13.10 6.72 -4.41
N VAL A 393 -11.77 6.78 -4.20
CA VAL A 393 -10.80 5.86 -4.82
C VAL A 393 -11.14 4.41 -4.52
N LYS A 394 -11.36 4.08 -3.25
CA LYS A 394 -11.71 2.72 -2.80
C LYS A 394 -13.02 2.21 -3.45
N VAL A 395 -14.05 3.05 -3.52
CA VAL A 395 -15.33 2.71 -4.16
C VAL A 395 -15.17 2.52 -5.67
N SER A 396 -14.43 3.43 -6.35
CA SER A 396 -14.13 3.32 -7.78
C SER A 396 -13.41 2.02 -8.11
N LEU A 397 -12.43 1.66 -7.28
CA LEU A 397 -11.67 0.43 -7.45
C LEU A 397 -12.55 -0.81 -7.27
N CYS A 398 -13.38 -0.86 -6.20
CA CYS A 398 -14.38 -1.90 -6.02
C CYS A 398 -15.33 -2.01 -7.22
N LYS A 399 -15.80 -0.88 -7.75
CA LYS A 399 -16.68 -0.85 -8.91
C LYS A 399 -16.02 -1.51 -10.12
N VAL A 400 -14.79 -1.11 -10.47
CA VAL A 400 -14.06 -1.67 -11.62
C VAL A 400 -13.76 -3.16 -11.43
N LEU A 401 -13.39 -3.59 -10.23
CA LEU A 401 -13.12 -5.00 -9.92
C LEU A 401 -14.37 -5.89 -10.06
N LEU A 402 -15.54 -5.38 -9.68
CA LEU A 402 -16.80 -6.12 -9.63
C LEU A 402 -17.70 -5.89 -10.85
N ASP A 403 -17.31 -5.04 -11.77
CA ASP A 403 -18.05 -4.76 -12.99
C ASP A 403 -17.99 -5.95 -13.98
N ASP A 404 -18.93 -5.95 -14.94
CA ASP A 404 -19.05 -6.95 -16.01
C ASP A 404 -17.95 -6.75 -17.08
N ASN A 405 -16.70 -7.00 -16.70
CA ASN A 405 -15.51 -6.90 -17.55
C ASN A 405 -14.62 -8.13 -17.45
N ASN A 406 -13.74 -8.34 -18.42
CA ASN A 406 -12.81 -9.48 -18.45
C ASN A 406 -11.34 -9.06 -18.63
N LEU A 407 -11.07 -7.79 -18.95
CA LEU A 407 -9.73 -7.18 -18.92
C LEU A 407 -9.77 -5.97 -17.98
N LEU A 408 -8.97 -6.00 -16.93
CA LEU A 408 -8.80 -4.86 -16.03
C LEU A 408 -7.60 -4.03 -16.44
N ILE A 409 -7.74 -2.73 -16.44
CA ILE A 409 -6.65 -1.77 -16.59
C ILE A 409 -6.66 -0.85 -15.38
N LEU A 410 -5.58 -0.89 -14.60
CA LEU A 410 -5.47 -0.18 -13.34
C LEU A 410 -4.28 0.80 -13.41
N ASP A 411 -4.57 2.10 -13.44
CA ASP A 411 -3.55 3.15 -13.49
C ASP A 411 -3.30 3.71 -12.08
N GLU A 412 -2.16 3.33 -11.47
CA GLU A 412 -1.74 3.68 -10.11
C GLU A 412 -2.82 3.43 -9.03
N PRO A 413 -3.37 2.20 -8.93
CA PRO A 413 -4.47 1.92 -8.01
C PRO A 413 -4.10 1.97 -6.53
N THR A 414 -2.81 1.97 -6.21
CA THR A 414 -2.30 2.04 -4.83
C THR A 414 -2.24 3.46 -4.28
N ASN A 415 -2.31 4.47 -5.15
CA ASN A 415 -2.33 5.86 -4.72
C ASN A 415 -3.57 6.14 -3.86
N TYR A 416 -3.37 6.80 -2.72
CA TYR A 416 -4.41 7.14 -1.73
C TYR A 416 -5.05 5.94 -1.00
N LEU A 417 -4.54 4.71 -1.19
CA LEU A 417 -4.97 3.54 -0.42
C LEU A 417 -4.10 3.39 0.84
N ASP A 418 -4.74 3.07 1.96
CA ASP A 418 -4.02 2.62 3.14
C ASP A 418 -3.54 1.17 2.97
N ILE A 419 -2.60 0.76 3.80
CA ILE A 419 -1.97 -0.56 3.74
C ILE A 419 -3.00 -1.71 3.77
N ASN A 420 -4.08 -1.58 4.56
CA ASN A 420 -5.14 -2.59 4.64
C ASN A 420 -5.90 -2.69 3.30
N SER A 421 -6.19 -1.56 2.67
CA SER A 421 -6.84 -1.52 1.35
C SER A 421 -5.93 -2.04 0.23
N ILE A 422 -4.61 -1.80 0.31
CA ILE A 422 -3.62 -2.39 -0.61
C ILE A 422 -3.62 -3.91 -0.46
N THR A 423 -3.63 -4.44 0.77
CA THR A 423 -3.72 -5.89 1.03
C THR A 423 -5.02 -6.48 0.47
N ALA A 424 -6.15 -5.80 0.65
CA ALA A 424 -7.43 -6.24 0.08
C ALA A 424 -7.40 -6.25 -1.46
N LEU A 425 -6.74 -5.26 -2.09
CA LEU A 425 -6.52 -5.22 -3.53
C LEU A 425 -5.63 -6.39 -4.01
N GLU A 426 -4.53 -6.67 -3.31
CA GLU A 426 -3.66 -7.82 -3.59
C GLU A 426 -4.42 -9.14 -3.57
N GLU A 427 -5.23 -9.35 -2.53
CA GLU A 427 -6.06 -10.56 -2.43
C GLU A 427 -7.10 -10.65 -3.55
N ALA A 428 -7.77 -9.54 -3.87
CA ALA A 428 -8.74 -9.48 -4.95
C ALA A 428 -8.10 -9.79 -6.31
N LEU A 429 -6.93 -9.19 -6.62
CA LEU A 429 -6.22 -9.38 -7.88
C LEU A 429 -5.53 -10.76 -7.97
N SER A 430 -5.05 -11.31 -6.86
CA SER A 430 -4.50 -12.67 -6.86
C SER A 430 -5.58 -13.72 -7.06
N GLY A 431 -6.76 -13.49 -6.50
CA GLY A 431 -7.91 -14.38 -6.56
C GLY A 431 -8.79 -14.24 -7.81
N THR A 432 -8.46 -13.31 -8.73
CA THR A 432 -9.24 -13.13 -9.96
C THR A 432 -8.70 -13.94 -11.13
N ASP A 433 -9.62 -14.46 -11.94
CA ASP A 433 -9.32 -15.11 -13.23
C ASP A 433 -9.28 -14.10 -14.40
N LYS A 434 -9.56 -12.82 -14.14
CA LYS A 434 -9.51 -11.76 -15.16
C LYS A 434 -8.07 -11.46 -15.54
N GLU A 435 -7.83 -11.20 -16.81
CA GLU A 435 -6.57 -10.60 -17.28
C GLU A 435 -6.48 -9.15 -16.80
N PHE A 436 -5.26 -8.68 -16.52
CA PHE A 436 -5.10 -7.28 -16.16
C PHE A 436 -3.76 -6.67 -16.59
N ILE A 437 -3.81 -5.34 -16.76
CA ILE A 437 -2.65 -4.48 -16.91
C ILE A 437 -2.66 -3.52 -15.71
N ILE A 438 -1.59 -3.50 -14.94
CA ILE A 438 -1.44 -2.58 -13.82
C ILE A 438 -0.23 -1.67 -14.01
N ILE A 439 -0.44 -0.37 -13.85
CA ILE A 439 0.64 0.59 -13.65
C ILE A 439 0.73 0.79 -12.15
N SER A 440 1.87 0.53 -11.56
CA SER A 440 2.12 0.81 -10.13
C SER A 440 3.60 0.97 -9.86
N HIS A 441 3.91 1.75 -8.84
CA HIS A 441 5.24 1.86 -8.26
C HIS A 441 5.42 0.94 -7.04
N ASP A 442 4.36 0.28 -6.56
CA ASP A 442 4.41 -0.70 -5.47
C ASP A 442 5.02 -2.03 -5.94
N ARG A 443 6.30 -2.23 -5.59
CA ARG A 443 7.09 -3.41 -5.97
C ARG A 443 6.56 -4.70 -5.36
N LYS A 444 6.05 -4.65 -4.12
CA LYS A 444 5.46 -5.82 -3.44
C LYS A 444 4.20 -6.27 -4.16
N LEU A 445 3.31 -5.33 -4.48
CA LEU A 445 2.11 -5.62 -5.25
C LEU A 445 2.45 -6.28 -6.60
N ILE A 446 3.32 -5.65 -7.40
CA ILE A 446 3.72 -6.18 -8.71
C ILE A 446 4.33 -7.58 -8.59
N SER A 447 5.25 -7.79 -7.63
CA SER A 447 5.92 -9.09 -7.45
C SER A 447 4.96 -10.20 -7.05
N TYR A 448 3.90 -9.85 -6.33
CA TYR A 448 2.92 -10.81 -5.83
C TYR A 448 1.88 -11.23 -6.89
N ILE A 449 1.45 -10.29 -7.75
CA ILE A 449 0.31 -10.54 -8.65
C ILE A 449 0.68 -10.68 -10.13
N CYS A 450 1.82 -10.13 -10.59
CA CYS A 450 2.15 -10.08 -12.02
C CYS A 450 3.05 -11.24 -12.44
N ASN A 451 2.77 -11.77 -13.66
CA ASN A 451 3.57 -12.84 -14.30
C ASN A 451 4.26 -12.36 -15.58
N LYS A 452 4.08 -11.08 -15.93
CA LYS A 452 4.64 -10.46 -17.12
C LYS A 452 4.89 -8.99 -16.89
N ILE A 453 5.97 -8.47 -17.44
CA ILE A 453 6.37 -7.07 -17.29
C ILE A 453 6.52 -6.42 -18.65
N PHE A 454 5.95 -5.25 -18.81
CA PHE A 454 6.19 -4.32 -19.90
C PHE A 454 6.97 -3.13 -19.35
N GLU A 455 8.19 -2.92 -19.81
CA GLU A 455 9.02 -1.79 -19.44
C GLU A 455 9.12 -0.79 -20.58
N ILE A 456 8.77 0.48 -20.34
CA ILE A 456 9.02 1.57 -21.27
C ILE A 456 10.35 2.21 -20.91
N LYS A 457 11.37 2.01 -21.76
CA LYS A 457 12.71 2.54 -21.56
C LYS A 457 13.32 2.98 -22.89
N ASN A 458 13.94 4.16 -22.91
CA ASN A 458 14.56 4.74 -24.10
C ASN A 458 13.60 4.75 -25.33
N CYS A 459 12.36 5.16 -25.12
CA CYS A 459 11.30 5.19 -26.12
C CYS A 459 10.98 3.82 -26.75
N LYS A 460 11.30 2.72 -26.09
CA LYS A 460 10.96 1.35 -26.53
C LYS A 460 10.17 0.62 -25.45
N LEU A 461 9.27 -0.24 -25.89
CA LEU A 461 8.54 -1.15 -25.01
C LEU A 461 9.25 -2.50 -25.00
N ILE A 462 9.77 -2.89 -23.85
CA ILE A 462 10.48 -4.16 -23.64
C ILE A 462 9.55 -5.10 -22.90
N THR A 463 9.42 -6.32 -23.36
CA THR A 463 8.60 -7.36 -22.71
C THR A 463 9.49 -8.35 -21.98
N PHE A 464 9.23 -8.56 -20.69
CA PHE A 464 9.85 -9.59 -19.86
C PHE A 464 8.77 -10.58 -19.40
N ARG A 465 9.03 -11.88 -19.57
CA ARG A 465 8.17 -12.96 -19.08
C ARG A 465 8.76 -13.52 -17.80
N GLY A 466 8.03 -13.43 -16.72
CA GLY A 466 8.45 -13.84 -15.39
C GLY A 466 7.92 -12.89 -14.34
N ASN A 467 8.22 -13.17 -13.09
CA ASN A 467 7.84 -12.33 -11.98
C ASN A 467 8.78 -11.11 -11.84
N TYR A 468 8.38 -10.17 -11.00
CA TYR A 468 9.16 -8.94 -10.79
C TYR A 468 10.51 -9.20 -10.11
N TYR A 469 10.62 -10.26 -9.31
CA TYR A 469 11.88 -10.60 -8.64
C TYR A 469 12.94 -11.03 -9.67
N ASP A 470 12.58 -11.89 -10.62
CA ASP A 470 13.49 -12.34 -11.69
C ASP A 470 13.92 -11.15 -12.56
N TYR A 471 12.97 -10.28 -12.94
CA TYR A 471 13.24 -9.04 -13.65
C TYR A 471 14.24 -8.15 -12.90
N SER A 472 14.05 -7.96 -11.59
CA SER A 472 14.93 -7.12 -10.76
C SER A 472 16.33 -7.67 -10.63
N GLN A 473 16.47 -9.00 -10.57
CA GLN A 473 17.78 -9.69 -10.50
C GLN A 473 18.56 -9.53 -11.82
N ASP A 474 17.89 -9.69 -12.97
CA ASP A 474 18.53 -9.49 -14.27
C ASP A 474 19.00 -8.05 -14.45
N HIS A 475 18.19 -7.08 -14.04
CA HIS A 475 18.59 -5.67 -14.06
C HIS A 475 19.74 -5.34 -13.10
N LYS A 476 19.78 -5.94 -11.90
CA LYS A 476 20.90 -5.79 -10.97
C LYS A 476 22.21 -6.37 -11.56
N LYS A 477 22.17 -7.53 -12.19
CA LYS A 477 23.33 -8.13 -12.85
C LYS A 477 23.86 -7.23 -13.97
N VAL A 478 22.96 -6.72 -14.83
CA VAL A 478 23.35 -5.81 -15.91
C VAL A 478 23.92 -4.51 -15.37
N ARG A 479 23.36 -3.96 -14.28
CA ARG A 479 23.84 -2.73 -13.63
C ARG A 479 25.21 -2.93 -12.99
N ASN A 480 25.39 -4.01 -12.24
CA ASN A 480 26.69 -4.34 -11.63
C ASN A 480 27.78 -4.50 -12.70
N ASN A 481 27.50 -5.23 -13.78
CA ASN A 481 28.44 -5.36 -14.90
C ASN A 481 28.80 -4.00 -15.52
N LYS A 482 27.86 -3.09 -15.66
CA LYS A 482 28.12 -1.73 -16.16
C LYS A 482 28.89 -0.87 -15.16
N GLU A 483 28.60 -0.97 -13.87
CA GLU A 483 29.34 -0.25 -12.82
C GLU A 483 30.79 -0.77 -12.72
N ASP A 484 30.99 -2.08 -12.82
CA ASP A 484 32.31 -2.70 -12.87
C ASP A 484 33.09 -2.25 -14.12
N GLU A 485 32.43 -2.21 -15.29
CA GLU A 485 33.03 -1.72 -16.53
C GLU A 485 33.40 -0.24 -16.43
N LYS A 486 32.52 0.59 -15.85
CA LYS A 486 32.82 2.00 -15.56
C LYS A 486 34.01 2.17 -14.62
N MET A 487 34.08 1.39 -13.56
CA MET A 487 35.17 1.43 -12.59
C MET A 487 36.50 1.05 -13.25
N LEU A 488 36.49 0.01 -14.09
CA LEU A 488 37.63 -0.45 -14.84
C LEU A 488 38.13 0.60 -15.86
N LEU A 489 37.19 1.28 -16.56
CA LEU A 489 37.52 2.36 -17.46
C LEU A 489 38.05 3.61 -16.74
N ARG A 490 37.50 3.96 -15.56
CA ARG A 490 38.03 5.05 -14.72
C ARG A 490 39.43 4.77 -14.21
N THR A 491 39.71 3.53 -13.81
CA THR A 491 41.05 3.11 -13.38
C THR A 491 42.05 3.24 -14.53
N LYS A 492 41.68 2.77 -15.74
CA LYS A 492 42.52 2.93 -16.94
C LYS A 492 42.72 4.41 -17.30
N LEU A 493 41.69 5.22 -17.16
CA LEU A 493 41.79 6.67 -17.42
C LEU A 493 42.80 7.35 -16.49
N SER A 494 42.78 7.00 -15.19
CA SER A 494 43.74 7.49 -14.19
C SER A 494 45.15 7.04 -14.49
N GLU A 495 45.35 5.78 -14.96
CA GLU A 495 46.64 5.27 -15.37
C GLU A 495 47.20 6.01 -16.59
N VAL A 496 46.37 6.22 -17.63
CA VAL A 496 46.79 6.95 -18.83
C VAL A 496 47.11 8.42 -18.51
N LEU A 497 46.33 9.08 -17.63
CA LEU A 497 46.62 10.43 -17.14
C LEU A 497 47.95 10.53 -16.39
N SER A 498 48.24 9.53 -15.52
CA SER A 498 49.50 9.47 -14.79
C SER A 498 50.71 9.31 -15.75
N ARG A 499 50.57 8.49 -16.78
CA ARG A 499 51.60 8.30 -17.81
C ARG A 499 51.76 9.57 -18.67
N LEU A 500 50.68 10.24 -19.04
CA LEU A 500 50.69 11.52 -19.79
C LEU A 500 51.43 12.61 -19.04
N SER A 501 51.31 12.68 -17.71
CA SER A 501 51.96 13.70 -16.88
C SER A 501 53.47 13.51 -16.74
N ILE A 502 54.00 12.31 -16.96
CA ILE A 502 55.43 11.95 -16.77
C ILE A 502 56.15 11.85 -18.11
N GLU A 503 55.45 11.59 -19.22
CA GLU A 503 56.04 11.35 -20.54
C GLU A 503 56.59 12.62 -21.17
N LYS A 504 57.80 12.55 -21.65
CA LYS A 504 58.53 13.67 -22.31
C LYS A 504 58.64 13.54 -23.83
N ASN A 505 58.32 12.35 -24.37
CA ASN A 505 58.40 12.10 -25.79
C ASN A 505 57.09 12.45 -26.49
N ASP A 506 57.13 13.41 -27.41
CA ASP A 506 55.92 13.94 -28.08
C ASP A 506 55.16 12.90 -28.89
N ILE A 507 55.83 11.91 -29.50
CA ILE A 507 55.20 10.83 -30.27
C ILE A 507 54.42 9.86 -29.34
N ILE A 508 54.93 9.59 -28.16
CA ILE A 508 54.27 8.72 -27.17
C ILE A 508 53.13 9.50 -26.51
N LYS A 509 53.30 10.77 -26.26
CA LYS A 509 52.29 11.66 -25.69
C LYS A 509 51.06 11.74 -26.59
N GLU A 510 51.24 11.92 -27.89
CA GLU A 510 50.12 11.93 -28.86
C GLU A 510 49.34 10.59 -28.91
N LYS A 511 50.04 9.46 -28.74
CA LYS A 511 49.39 8.15 -28.64
C LYS A 511 48.54 8.00 -27.36
N LEU A 512 49.09 8.44 -26.23
CA LEU A 512 48.40 8.45 -24.93
C LEU A 512 47.16 9.38 -24.92
N GLU A 513 47.25 10.53 -25.59
CA GLU A 513 46.08 11.44 -25.75
C GLU A 513 44.98 10.80 -26.59
N LYS A 514 45.30 10.08 -27.66
CA LYS A 514 44.34 9.33 -28.45
C LYS A 514 43.68 8.22 -27.63
N GLU A 515 44.45 7.52 -26.80
CA GLU A 515 43.94 6.48 -25.90
C GLU A 515 43.01 7.08 -24.82
N TYR A 516 43.39 8.19 -24.23
CA TYR A 516 42.59 8.95 -23.27
C TYR A 516 41.25 9.33 -23.83
N ASN A 517 41.23 9.94 -25.04
CA ASN A 517 39.98 10.34 -25.69
C ASN A 517 39.08 9.14 -26.02
N LYS A 518 39.65 8.02 -26.43
CA LYS A 518 38.91 6.79 -26.71
C LYS A 518 38.28 6.16 -25.45
N ILE A 519 38.95 6.26 -24.30
CA ILE A 519 38.41 5.81 -23.02
C ILE A 519 37.30 6.75 -22.54
N LEU A 520 37.46 8.06 -22.72
CA LEU A 520 36.45 9.07 -22.42
C LEU A 520 35.16 8.88 -23.24
N GLU A 521 35.29 8.64 -24.56
CA GLU A 521 34.15 8.32 -25.40
C GLU A 521 33.41 7.04 -24.95
N LYS A 522 34.14 6.01 -24.57
CA LYS A 522 33.53 4.79 -24.02
C LYS A 522 32.82 5.05 -22.68
N LEU A 523 33.42 5.84 -21.79
CA LEU A 523 32.81 6.22 -20.50
C LEU A 523 31.51 7.02 -20.69
N ASN A 524 31.44 7.88 -21.70
CA ASN A 524 30.25 8.66 -22.02
C ASN A 524 29.15 7.83 -22.69
N ASN A 525 29.50 6.70 -23.31
CA ASN A 525 28.55 5.82 -24.01
C ASN A 525 28.00 4.68 -23.15
N ILE A 526 28.53 4.44 -21.93
CA ILE A 526 28.06 3.48 -20.94
C ILE A 526 27.15 4.15 -19.91
#